data_5a500a5a8a4a2e626436b4acc3889847
#
_entry.id   5a500a5a8a4a2e626436b4acc3889847
#
_cell.length_a   1.000
_cell.length_b   1.000
_cell.length_c   1.000
_cell.angle_alpha   90.00
_cell.angle_beta   90.00
_cell.angle_gamma   90.00
#
_symmetry.space_group_name_H-M   'P 1'
#
loop_
_entity.id
_entity.type
_entity.pdbx_description
1 polymer ?
#
loop_
_entity_poly.entity_id
_entity_poly.type
_entity_poly.pdbx_seq_one_letter_code
_entity_poly.pdbx_strand_id
1 'polypeptide(L)'
;MRPAHAKFKGAGSPAPFLLAGRPAPSPIPRAAAARPGDARARAAGEIDDPRRGDTGVSLDTLREIGKQITSVPEGFNAHKTIQRFLDNRKKAIETGQGIDWATGEALACCTLLKDGHRVRLSGQDVERGTFSQRHLVLHDEKTGIKYAPIQHLEESKAPFELHNSPLSEIACLGFEYGYASSDDNSLVIWEAQFGDFANSGQVIIDSFLASGESKWGLTSRMTLLLPHGHEGAGPEHSSARIERFLSLAAEGNMRIANPSTAAQYFHLLRRQALIKKPRPLVVFTPKGMLRQPAATSTLEQLTDSHFHFILDDPSATERRDKVERLVLCSGRIYHDIDGSDQRAEAENVAVARIELLYPFARDQISEMIASYKNLKEVVWVQEEPSNMGAWSVMRRRLIEMMPDGVTLDYIGRPERASPSEGYSVAHVQEQQRIVLSALTPNF
;
A
#
# COMPACT_ATOMS: atom_id res chain seq x y z
N MET A 1 -9.27 65.48 -18.45
CA MET A 1 -8.03 65.11 -17.73
C MET A 1 -7.70 63.67 -18.07
N ARG A 2 -6.61 63.38 -18.80
CA ARG A 2 -6.13 62.04 -19.13
C ARG A 2 -5.11 61.63 -18.07
N PRO A 3 -5.11 60.36 -17.58
CA PRO A 3 -4.04 59.87 -16.71
C PRO A 3 -2.84 59.43 -17.54
N ALA A 4 -1.66 59.67 -17.00
CA ALA A 4 -0.35 59.48 -17.59
C ALA A 4 0.02 57.98 -17.67
N HIS A 5 0.60 57.58 -18.80
CA HIS A 5 1.25 56.29 -19.01
C HIS A 5 2.59 56.22 -18.28
N ALA A 6 2.72 55.34 -17.28
CA ALA A 6 4.02 55.00 -16.73
C ALA A 6 4.70 53.95 -17.66
N LYS A 7 5.86 54.32 -18.21
CA LYS A 7 6.72 53.40 -18.97
C LYS A 7 7.49 52.50 -18.01
N PHE A 8 7.19 51.21 -18.03
CA PHE A 8 8.05 50.20 -17.44
C PHE A 8 9.31 50.03 -18.30
N LYS A 9 10.47 50.33 -17.73
CA LYS A 9 11.78 49.99 -18.31
C LYS A 9 12.00 48.49 -18.14
N GLY A 10 12.38 47.80 -19.22
CA GLY A 10 12.58 46.38 -19.28
C GLY A 10 13.70 45.91 -18.35
N ALA A 11 13.37 44.85 -17.58
CA ALA A 11 14.36 44.01 -16.93
C ALA A 11 14.96 43.07 -17.96
N GLY A 12 16.28 43.00 -18.03
CA GLY A 12 17.04 42.21 -18.97
C GLY A 12 16.69 40.71 -18.83
N SER A 13 16.60 40.04 -19.97
CA SER A 13 16.46 38.60 -20.06
C SER A 13 17.61 37.90 -19.32
N PRO A 14 17.34 36.90 -18.48
CA PRO A 14 18.41 36.08 -17.92
C PRO A 14 19.06 35.28 -19.06
N ALA A 15 20.38 35.25 -19.10
CA ALA A 15 21.17 34.48 -20.03
C ALA A 15 20.84 32.98 -19.91
N PRO A 16 20.85 32.20 -21.02
CA PRO A 16 20.58 30.78 -20.97
C PRO A 16 21.70 30.09 -20.19
N PHE A 17 21.32 29.30 -19.20
CA PHE A 17 22.23 28.37 -18.52
C PHE A 17 22.74 27.32 -19.53
N LEU A 18 23.94 27.50 -20.01
CA LEU A 18 24.68 26.48 -20.76
C LEU A 18 25.08 25.36 -19.79
N LEU A 19 24.30 24.26 -19.79
CA LEU A 19 24.73 22.98 -19.24
C LEU A 19 25.86 22.43 -20.13
N ALA A 20 27.10 22.63 -19.71
CA ALA A 20 28.26 22.08 -20.37
C ALA A 20 28.27 20.54 -20.26
N GLY A 21 28.27 19.87 -21.41
CA GLY A 21 28.97 18.59 -21.61
C GLY A 21 28.33 17.33 -21.00
N ARG A 22 27.05 17.06 -21.26
CA ARG A 22 26.58 15.67 -21.25
C ARG A 22 26.58 15.13 -22.68
N PRO A 23 27.14 13.91 -22.95
CA PRO A 23 27.00 13.28 -24.26
C PRO A 23 25.49 13.10 -24.55
N ALA A 24 25.12 13.28 -25.80
CA ALA A 24 23.75 13.06 -26.27
C ALA A 24 23.29 11.67 -25.83
N PRO A 25 22.08 11.50 -25.31
CA PRO A 25 21.57 10.18 -24.98
C PRO A 25 21.61 9.32 -26.24
N SER A 26 22.12 8.09 -26.09
CA SER A 26 22.08 7.09 -27.14
C SER A 26 20.66 6.95 -27.66
N PRO A 27 20.43 6.70 -28.95
CA PRO A 27 19.09 6.52 -29.48
C PRO A 27 18.40 5.41 -28.71
N ILE A 28 17.27 5.72 -28.09
CA ILE A 28 16.43 4.78 -27.34
C ILE A 28 16.08 3.64 -28.28
N PRO A 29 16.43 2.39 -27.98
CA PRO A 29 16.04 1.26 -28.80
C PRO A 29 14.51 1.28 -28.88
N ARG A 30 13.95 1.30 -30.09
CA ARG A 30 12.50 1.07 -30.26
C ARG A 30 12.18 -0.25 -29.58
N ALA A 31 11.45 -0.20 -28.48
CA ALA A 31 10.95 -1.38 -27.82
C ALA A 31 10.17 -2.19 -28.87
N ALA A 32 10.65 -3.36 -29.21
CA ALA A 32 9.93 -4.29 -30.07
C ALA A 32 8.60 -4.57 -29.35
N ALA A 33 7.49 -4.42 -30.05
CA ALA A 33 6.18 -4.73 -29.50
C ALA A 33 6.20 -6.14 -28.91
N ALA A 34 6.04 -6.24 -27.59
CA ALA A 34 6.11 -7.52 -26.88
C ALA A 34 5.01 -8.45 -27.40
N ARG A 35 5.36 -9.69 -27.72
CA ARG A 35 4.38 -10.71 -28.13
C ARG A 35 3.44 -11.02 -26.95
N PRO A 36 2.16 -11.37 -27.20
CA PRO A 36 1.21 -11.66 -26.10
C PRO A 36 1.67 -12.68 -25.06
N GLY A 37 2.58 -13.61 -25.42
CA GLY A 37 3.22 -14.54 -24.50
C GLY A 37 4.21 -13.92 -23.53
N ASP A 38 4.86 -12.80 -23.89
CA ASP A 38 5.89 -12.17 -23.08
C ASP A 38 5.33 -11.46 -21.85
N ALA A 39 4.08 -11.00 -21.89
CA ALA A 39 3.43 -10.34 -20.78
C ALA A 39 3.08 -11.33 -19.63
N ARG A 40 2.65 -12.55 -19.97
CA ARG A 40 2.45 -13.62 -18.97
C ARG A 40 3.77 -14.08 -18.35
N ALA A 41 4.80 -14.24 -19.17
CA ALA A 41 6.13 -14.63 -18.71
C ALA A 41 6.80 -13.56 -17.84
N ARG A 42 6.56 -12.26 -18.11
CA ARG A 42 7.07 -11.15 -17.28
C ARG A 42 6.39 -11.11 -15.93
N ALA A 43 5.08 -11.31 -15.86
CA ALA A 43 4.34 -11.35 -14.60
C ALA A 43 4.68 -12.60 -13.78
N ALA A 44 4.79 -13.77 -14.42
CA ALA A 44 5.20 -15.02 -13.78
C ALA A 44 6.61 -14.91 -13.18
N GLY A 45 7.60 -14.40 -13.94
CA GLY A 45 8.97 -14.25 -13.44
C GLY A 45 9.12 -13.25 -12.28
N GLU A 46 8.09 -12.45 -11.96
CA GLU A 46 8.06 -11.60 -10.77
C GLU A 46 7.46 -12.33 -9.56
N ILE A 47 6.47 -13.18 -9.80
CA ILE A 47 5.87 -14.03 -8.76
C ILE A 47 6.88 -15.07 -8.27
N ASP A 48 7.72 -15.56 -9.17
CA ASP A 48 8.76 -16.56 -8.89
C ASP A 48 10.12 -15.94 -8.48
N ASP A 49 10.18 -14.64 -8.16
CA ASP A 49 11.43 -14.01 -7.70
C ASP A 49 11.90 -14.71 -6.40
N PRO A 50 13.10 -15.35 -6.41
CA PRO A 50 13.62 -16.11 -5.27
C PRO A 50 13.85 -15.25 -4.02
N ARG A 51 13.89 -13.92 -4.15
CA ARG A 51 14.00 -12.97 -3.02
C ARG A 51 12.68 -12.71 -2.30
N ARG A 52 11.67 -13.48 -2.57
CA ARG A 52 10.41 -13.49 -1.81
C ARG A 52 10.62 -13.70 -0.31
N GLY A 53 11.69 -14.47 0.06
CA GLY A 53 12.06 -14.76 1.44
C GLY A 53 13.11 -13.83 2.06
N ASP A 54 13.71 -12.90 1.29
CA ASP A 54 14.86 -12.07 1.74
C ASP A 54 14.43 -10.73 2.39
N THR A 55 13.18 -10.62 2.86
CA THR A 55 12.66 -9.40 3.48
C THR A 55 12.61 -9.45 5.00
N GLY A 56 12.92 -10.59 5.60
CA GLY A 56 13.06 -10.76 7.04
C GLY A 56 14.26 -10.00 7.61
N VAL A 57 14.19 -9.62 8.87
CA VAL A 57 15.26 -8.93 9.60
C VAL A 57 15.41 -9.56 10.98
N SER A 58 16.65 -9.75 11.43
CA SER A 58 16.88 -10.39 12.74
C SER A 58 16.19 -9.67 13.89
N LEU A 59 15.72 -10.43 14.86
CA LEU A 59 15.01 -9.92 16.04
C LEU A 59 15.85 -8.88 16.80
N ASP A 60 17.16 -9.12 16.91
CA ASP A 60 18.09 -8.22 17.58
C ASP A 60 18.20 -6.88 16.86
N THR A 61 18.31 -6.89 15.53
CA THR A 61 18.31 -5.66 14.72
C THR A 61 17.01 -4.88 14.88
N LEU A 62 15.86 -5.56 14.85
CA LEU A 62 14.55 -4.91 15.03
C LEU A 62 14.41 -4.27 16.41
N ARG A 63 14.86 -4.94 17.46
CA ARG A 63 14.85 -4.41 18.83
C ARG A 63 15.80 -3.23 19.02
N GLU A 64 16.99 -3.31 18.45
CA GLU A 64 17.96 -2.22 18.48
C GLU A 64 17.41 -0.96 17.80
N ILE A 65 16.91 -1.09 16.57
CA ILE A 65 16.24 -0.01 15.85
C ILE A 65 15.07 0.53 16.68
N GLY A 66 14.25 -0.36 17.22
CA GLY A 66 13.09 0.01 18.01
C GLY A 66 13.44 0.87 19.22
N LYS A 67 14.55 0.54 19.92
CA LYS A 67 15.08 1.36 21.02
C LYS A 67 15.48 2.76 20.53
N GLN A 68 16.12 2.87 19.39
CA GLN A 68 16.58 4.15 18.84
C GLN A 68 15.43 5.04 18.41
N ILE A 69 14.45 4.52 17.67
CA ILE A 69 13.31 5.31 17.15
C ILE A 69 12.26 5.68 18.21
N THR A 70 12.37 5.13 19.40
CA THR A 70 11.51 5.47 20.54
C THR A 70 12.21 6.33 21.60
N SER A 71 13.47 6.69 21.37
CA SER A 71 14.27 7.53 22.22
C SER A 71 14.30 8.98 21.75
N VAL A 72 14.39 9.91 22.68
CA VAL A 72 14.56 11.34 22.41
C VAL A 72 15.83 11.85 23.10
N PRO A 73 16.46 12.94 22.61
CA PRO A 73 17.64 13.53 23.24
C PRO A 73 17.37 13.97 24.68
N GLU A 74 18.42 14.02 25.47
CA GLU A 74 18.36 14.58 26.83
C GLU A 74 17.86 16.03 26.81
N GLY A 75 16.92 16.36 27.69
CA GLY A 75 16.30 17.67 27.76
C GLY A 75 15.20 17.97 26.73
N PHE A 76 14.90 17.02 25.82
CA PHE A 76 13.80 17.18 24.88
C PHE A 76 12.44 17.02 25.58
N ASN A 77 11.56 18.02 25.40
CA ASN A 77 10.24 18.05 26.06
C ASN A 77 9.16 17.60 25.08
N ALA A 78 8.95 16.29 24.96
CA ALA A 78 7.87 15.76 24.16
C ALA A 78 6.51 16.03 24.83
N HIS A 79 5.50 16.44 24.03
CA HIS A 79 4.13 16.52 24.51
C HIS A 79 3.68 15.16 25.09
N LYS A 80 2.95 15.18 26.20
CA LYS A 80 2.55 13.93 26.91
C LYS A 80 1.81 12.90 26.05
N THR A 81 1.06 13.34 25.04
CA THR A 81 0.41 12.44 24.08
C THR A 81 1.46 11.73 23.19
N ILE A 82 2.49 12.47 22.78
CA ILE A 82 3.60 11.92 21.98
C ILE A 82 4.45 10.99 22.86
N GLN A 83 4.73 11.36 24.11
CA GLN A 83 5.43 10.47 25.04
C GLN A 83 4.71 9.14 25.20
N ARG A 84 3.38 9.16 25.41
CA ARG A 84 2.56 7.93 25.47
C ARG A 84 2.64 7.11 24.18
N PHE A 85 2.65 7.78 23.03
CA PHE A 85 2.79 7.12 21.73
C PHE A 85 4.14 6.39 21.63
N LEU A 86 5.23 7.05 22.00
CA LEU A 86 6.57 6.46 22.02
C LEU A 86 6.67 5.30 23.01
N ASP A 87 6.10 5.44 24.22
CA ASP A 87 6.08 4.40 25.24
C ASP A 87 5.30 3.14 24.77
N ASN A 88 4.17 3.33 24.09
CA ASN A 88 3.40 2.22 23.52
C ASN A 88 4.18 1.50 22.41
N ARG A 89 4.81 2.25 21.50
CA ARG A 89 5.68 1.69 20.46
C ARG A 89 6.86 0.92 21.06
N LYS A 90 7.53 1.49 22.06
CA LYS A 90 8.61 0.85 22.80
C LYS A 90 8.15 -0.46 23.43
N LYS A 91 7.03 -0.44 24.16
CA LYS A 91 6.46 -1.62 24.79
C LYS A 91 6.13 -2.71 23.75
N ALA A 92 5.54 -2.36 22.61
CA ALA A 92 5.22 -3.32 21.57
C ALA A 92 6.48 -4.02 21.03
N ILE A 93 7.56 -3.27 20.82
CA ILE A 93 8.84 -3.81 20.35
C ILE A 93 9.52 -4.67 21.43
N GLU A 94 9.52 -4.26 22.69
CA GLU A 94 10.09 -5.02 23.81
C GLU A 94 9.37 -6.34 24.03
N THR A 95 8.04 -6.32 24.03
CA THR A 95 7.22 -7.53 24.21
C THR A 95 7.15 -8.40 22.96
N GLY A 96 7.45 -7.84 21.79
CA GLY A 96 7.28 -8.50 20.50
C GLY A 96 5.83 -8.64 20.05
N GLN A 97 4.87 -7.96 20.71
CA GLN A 97 3.45 -8.09 20.45
C GLN A 97 2.81 -6.73 20.17
N GLY A 98 1.80 -6.72 19.29
CA GLY A 98 1.05 -5.51 18.99
C GLY A 98 1.81 -4.48 18.14
N ILE A 99 2.67 -4.94 17.25
CA ILE A 99 3.32 -4.09 16.24
C ILE A 99 2.24 -3.53 15.33
N ASP A 100 1.97 -2.24 15.47
CA ASP A 100 0.98 -1.55 14.65
C ASP A 100 1.53 -1.17 13.27
N TRP A 101 0.65 -0.68 12.40
CA TRP A 101 0.98 -0.31 11.02
C TRP A 101 2.14 0.69 10.92
N ALA A 102 2.09 1.75 11.72
CA ALA A 102 3.10 2.81 11.69
C ALA A 102 4.45 2.36 12.28
N THR A 103 4.42 1.45 13.25
CA THR A 103 5.64 0.83 13.79
C THR A 103 6.27 -0.10 12.76
N GLY A 104 5.46 -0.91 12.05
CA GLY A 104 5.93 -1.74 10.94
C GLY A 104 6.57 -0.91 9.82
N GLU A 105 5.93 0.22 9.44
CA GLU A 105 6.47 1.17 8.46
C GLU A 105 7.82 1.75 8.89
N ALA A 106 7.90 2.24 10.13
CA ALA A 106 9.14 2.82 10.66
C ALA A 106 10.28 1.80 10.70
N LEU A 107 10.01 0.57 11.14
CA LEU A 107 10.99 -0.52 11.16
C LEU A 107 11.44 -0.89 9.74
N ALA A 108 10.52 -0.96 8.76
CA ALA A 108 10.86 -1.22 7.36
C ALA A 108 11.81 -0.15 6.81
N CYS A 109 11.47 1.13 7.01
CA CYS A 109 12.31 2.24 6.58
C CYS A 109 13.70 2.18 7.23
N CYS A 110 13.77 2.05 8.55
CA CYS A 110 15.04 2.01 9.27
C CYS A 110 15.95 0.85 8.82
N THR A 111 15.37 -0.33 8.62
CA THR A 111 16.14 -1.49 8.14
C THR A 111 16.69 -1.27 6.73
N LEU A 112 15.94 -0.62 5.85
CA LEU A 112 16.41 -0.24 4.53
C LEU A 112 17.56 0.78 4.57
N LEU A 113 17.51 1.74 5.49
CA LEU A 113 18.61 2.69 5.69
C LEU A 113 19.89 1.97 6.12
N LYS A 114 19.80 0.99 7.03
CA LYS A 114 20.94 0.15 7.45
C LYS A 114 21.45 -0.73 6.30
N ASP A 115 20.56 -1.18 5.40
CA ASP A 115 20.93 -1.92 4.19
C ASP A 115 21.56 -1.02 3.10
N GLY A 116 21.52 0.30 3.25
CA GLY A 116 22.11 1.26 2.31
C GLY A 116 21.13 1.78 1.24
N HIS A 117 19.82 1.56 1.44
CA HIS A 117 18.78 2.10 0.57
C HIS A 117 18.25 3.41 1.13
N ARG A 118 18.34 4.48 0.34
CA ARG A 118 17.68 5.75 0.66
C ARG A 118 16.17 5.56 0.70
N VAL A 119 15.53 6.18 1.68
CA VAL A 119 14.06 6.26 1.74
C VAL A 119 13.65 7.72 1.71
N ARG A 120 12.79 8.07 0.75
CA ARG A 120 12.19 9.39 0.63
C ARG A 120 10.69 9.28 0.74
N LEU A 121 10.10 9.95 1.72
CA LEU A 121 8.65 9.99 1.96
C LEU A 121 8.16 11.44 1.85
N SER A 122 7.22 11.68 0.97
CA SER A 122 6.56 12.97 0.81
C SER A 122 5.04 12.83 0.75
N GLY A 123 4.34 13.91 1.05
CA GLY A 123 2.88 13.99 1.04
C GLY A 123 2.39 15.02 2.06
N GLN A 124 1.10 15.29 2.08
CA GLN A 124 0.52 16.20 3.05
C GLN A 124 0.51 15.58 4.44
N ASP A 125 1.00 16.31 5.44
CA ASP A 125 1.06 15.88 6.83
C ASP A 125 1.86 14.57 7.10
N VAL A 126 2.76 14.14 6.24
CA VAL A 126 3.48 12.86 6.38
C VAL A 126 4.42 12.81 7.60
N GLU A 127 4.89 13.95 8.11
CA GLU A 127 5.69 14.00 9.34
C GLU A 127 4.95 13.41 10.54
N ARG A 128 3.65 13.66 10.63
CA ARG A 128 2.74 13.19 11.68
C ARG A 128 1.91 11.99 11.23
N GLY A 129 1.57 11.93 9.95
CA GLY A 129 0.52 11.13 9.33
C GLY A 129 -0.84 11.83 9.41
N THR A 130 -1.63 11.77 8.33
CA THR A 130 -2.98 12.37 8.24
C THR A 130 -3.87 11.94 9.41
N PHE A 131 -3.77 10.68 9.82
CA PHE A 131 -4.54 10.09 10.92
C PHE A 131 -3.78 10.09 12.26
N SER A 132 -2.73 10.90 12.42
CA SER A 132 -1.86 10.97 13.60
C SER A 132 -1.28 9.60 13.98
N GLN A 133 -0.93 8.78 13.00
CA GLN A 133 -0.42 7.42 13.20
C GLN A 133 1.11 7.35 13.20
N ARG A 134 1.79 8.23 12.44
CA ARG A 134 3.21 8.07 12.10
C ARG A 134 4.15 8.70 13.12
N HIS A 135 4.03 9.98 13.38
CA HIS A 135 4.86 10.75 14.30
C HIS A 135 6.37 10.48 14.15
N LEU A 136 6.88 10.62 12.91
CA LEU A 136 8.33 10.47 12.64
C LEU A 136 9.11 11.76 12.92
N VAL A 137 8.44 12.91 13.01
CA VAL A 137 9.02 14.17 13.47
C VAL A 137 8.34 14.58 14.76
N LEU A 138 9.15 14.80 15.77
CA LEU A 138 8.74 15.25 17.10
C LEU A 138 9.04 16.73 17.26
N HIS A 139 8.25 17.43 18.03
CA HIS A 139 8.44 18.84 18.34
C HIS A 139 8.63 19.01 19.85
N ASP A 140 9.69 19.69 20.26
CA ASP A 140 9.88 20.10 21.65
C ASP A 140 8.85 21.16 22.02
N GLU A 141 8.07 20.91 23.07
CA GLU A 141 6.96 21.79 23.50
C GLU A 141 7.44 23.17 23.96
N LYS A 142 8.68 23.29 24.48
CA LYS A 142 9.21 24.52 25.03
C LYS A 142 9.99 25.33 24.02
N THR A 143 10.75 24.64 23.17
CA THR A 143 11.68 25.30 22.25
C THR A 143 11.19 25.33 20.80
N GLY A 144 10.24 24.45 20.45
CA GLY A 144 9.77 24.26 19.07
C GLY A 144 10.77 23.51 18.16
N ILE A 145 11.89 23.04 18.72
CA ILE A 145 12.91 22.32 17.95
C ILE A 145 12.32 20.99 17.44
N LYS A 146 12.53 20.72 16.14
CA LYS A 146 12.16 19.45 15.52
C LYS A 146 13.25 18.40 15.76
N TYR A 147 12.81 17.18 16.01
CA TYR A 147 13.68 16.01 16.09
C TYR A 147 13.03 14.82 15.39
N ALA A 148 13.76 14.17 14.52
CA ALA A 148 13.31 12.98 13.78
C ALA A 148 14.22 11.79 14.17
N PRO A 149 13.82 10.90 15.09
CA PRO A 149 14.68 9.79 15.55
C PRO A 149 15.23 8.93 14.38
N ILE A 150 14.42 8.68 13.37
CA ILE A 150 14.82 7.89 12.19
C ILE A 150 15.99 8.49 11.40
N GLN A 151 16.19 9.81 11.45
CA GLN A 151 17.31 10.50 10.78
C GLN A 151 18.61 10.43 11.59
N HIS A 152 18.55 9.97 12.84
CA HIS A 152 19.68 9.81 13.77
C HIS A 152 19.98 8.35 14.07
N LEU A 153 19.52 7.44 13.20
CA LEU A 153 19.74 6.00 13.37
C LEU A 153 21.23 5.68 13.28
N GLU A 154 21.75 5.01 14.31
CA GLU A 154 23.13 4.54 14.34
C GLU A 154 23.39 3.52 13.25
N GLU A 155 24.59 3.56 12.66
CA GLU A 155 24.99 2.71 11.53
C GLU A 155 24.12 2.81 10.28
N SER A 156 23.35 3.88 10.16
CA SER A 156 22.65 4.16 8.91
C SER A 156 23.64 4.39 7.76
N LYS A 157 23.46 3.68 6.65
CA LYS A 157 24.30 3.79 5.45
C LYS A 157 23.68 4.69 4.38
N ALA A 158 22.43 5.11 4.58
CA ALA A 158 21.71 5.95 3.66
C ALA A 158 20.79 6.95 4.40
N PRO A 159 20.48 8.11 3.82
CA PRO A 159 19.62 9.10 4.44
C PRO A 159 18.14 8.74 4.37
N PHE A 160 17.37 9.21 5.36
CA PHE A 160 15.92 9.31 5.33
C PHE A 160 15.50 10.73 5.02
N GLU A 161 14.72 10.92 3.97
CA GLU A 161 14.14 12.21 3.59
C GLU A 161 12.63 12.20 3.87
N LEU A 162 12.15 13.22 4.58
CA LEU A 162 10.76 13.33 4.97
C LEU A 162 10.26 14.75 4.74
N HIS A 163 9.22 14.92 3.92
CA HIS A 163 8.77 16.23 3.50
C HIS A 163 7.25 16.34 3.50
N ASN A 164 6.71 17.21 4.36
CA ASN A 164 5.34 17.67 4.18
C ASN A 164 5.23 18.45 2.88
N SER A 165 4.44 17.95 1.94
CA SER A 165 4.30 18.53 0.61
C SER A 165 3.33 19.72 0.60
N PRO A 166 3.43 20.61 -0.39
CA PRO A 166 2.37 21.56 -0.68
C PRO A 166 1.08 20.85 -1.12
N LEU A 167 -0.03 21.58 -1.09
CA LEU A 167 -1.36 21.12 -1.50
C LEU A 167 -1.48 21.10 -3.04
N SER A 168 -0.83 20.15 -3.67
CA SER A 168 -0.90 19.92 -5.13
C SER A 168 -0.44 18.50 -5.45
N GLU A 169 -1.38 17.60 -5.60
CA GLU A 169 -1.09 16.18 -5.87
C GLU A 169 -0.36 16.02 -7.21
N ILE A 170 -0.80 16.70 -8.25
CA ILE A 170 -0.17 16.61 -9.58
C ILE A 170 1.30 17.06 -9.54
N ALA A 171 1.61 18.15 -8.85
CA ALA A 171 2.97 18.66 -8.78
C ALA A 171 3.88 17.74 -7.94
N CYS A 172 3.39 17.31 -6.77
CA CYS A 172 4.13 16.45 -5.88
C CYS A 172 4.37 15.07 -6.51
N LEU A 173 3.32 14.45 -7.05
CA LEU A 173 3.42 13.14 -7.69
C LEU A 173 4.35 13.19 -8.92
N GLY A 174 4.26 14.25 -9.73
CA GLY A 174 5.15 14.45 -10.88
C GLY A 174 6.60 14.64 -10.48
N PHE A 175 6.86 15.40 -9.39
CA PHE A 175 8.20 15.59 -8.84
C PHE A 175 8.78 14.25 -8.34
N GLU A 176 8.03 13.52 -7.52
CA GLU A 176 8.49 12.26 -6.95
C GLU A 176 8.67 11.17 -8.01
N TYR A 177 7.86 11.16 -9.07
CA TYR A 177 8.09 10.29 -10.23
C TYR A 177 9.43 10.61 -10.92
N GLY A 178 9.72 11.89 -11.16
CA GLY A 178 11.00 12.32 -11.74
C GLY A 178 12.19 11.95 -10.86
N TYR A 179 12.07 12.15 -9.55
CA TYR A 179 13.08 11.75 -8.57
C TYR A 179 13.32 10.24 -8.61
N ALA A 180 12.26 9.43 -8.50
CA ALA A 180 12.33 7.97 -8.51
C ALA A 180 12.87 7.39 -9.82
N SER A 181 12.64 8.06 -10.94
CA SER A 181 13.15 7.64 -12.25
C SER A 181 14.64 7.99 -12.46
N SER A 182 15.20 8.81 -11.58
CA SER A 182 16.61 9.25 -11.65
C SER A 182 17.52 8.55 -10.64
N ASP A 183 16.97 7.80 -9.70
CA ASP A 183 17.71 7.10 -8.64
C ASP A 183 17.13 5.69 -8.40
N ASP A 184 17.82 4.69 -8.94
CA ASP A 184 17.41 3.28 -8.87
C ASP A 184 17.58 2.67 -7.47
N ASN A 185 18.33 3.32 -6.55
CA ASN A 185 18.60 2.80 -5.21
C ASN A 185 17.69 3.40 -4.12
N SER A 186 16.84 4.35 -4.47
CA SER A 186 15.92 4.98 -3.52
C SER A 186 14.55 4.33 -3.54
N LEU A 187 13.99 4.09 -2.36
CA LEU A 187 12.56 3.88 -2.17
C LEU A 187 11.89 5.24 -2.05
N VAL A 188 11.22 5.69 -3.11
CA VAL A 188 10.51 6.96 -3.15
C VAL A 188 9.04 6.71 -2.89
N ILE A 189 8.50 7.32 -1.84
CA ILE A 189 7.13 7.15 -1.39
C ILE A 189 6.39 8.48 -1.46
N TRP A 190 5.26 8.51 -2.14
CA TRP A 190 4.31 9.61 -2.08
C TRP A 190 3.01 9.12 -1.43
N GLU A 191 2.59 9.78 -0.34
CA GLU A 191 1.34 9.49 0.34
C GLU A 191 0.29 10.55 0.01
N ALA A 192 -0.83 10.13 -0.54
CA ALA A 192 -2.01 10.99 -0.65
C ALA A 192 -2.62 11.22 0.74
N GLN A 193 -3.18 12.40 1.00
CA GLN A 193 -3.87 12.65 2.27
C GLN A 193 -5.08 11.72 2.46
N PHE A 194 -5.85 11.52 1.38
CA PHE A 194 -6.79 10.44 1.15
C PHE A 194 -6.54 9.90 -0.25
N GLY A 195 -6.70 8.59 -0.44
CA GLY A 195 -6.49 7.97 -1.73
C GLY A 195 -7.43 8.50 -2.82
N ASP A 196 -8.59 9.02 -2.42
CA ASP A 196 -9.55 9.71 -3.29
C ASP A 196 -8.89 10.85 -4.08
N PHE A 197 -7.93 11.56 -3.47
CA PHE A 197 -7.27 12.72 -4.08
C PHE A 197 -6.19 12.37 -5.10
N ALA A 198 -5.87 11.08 -5.27
CA ALA A 198 -5.01 10.64 -6.36
C ALA A 198 -5.57 11.02 -7.74
N ASN A 199 -6.89 11.27 -7.84
CA ASN A 199 -7.54 11.74 -9.06
C ASN A 199 -7.00 13.10 -9.56
N SER A 200 -6.53 13.96 -8.66
CA SER A 200 -5.89 15.23 -9.03
C SER A 200 -4.51 15.05 -9.67
N GLY A 201 -3.89 13.89 -9.48
CA GLY A 201 -2.63 13.48 -10.12
C GLY A 201 -2.80 12.47 -11.25
N GLN A 202 -4.02 12.22 -11.72
CA GLN A 202 -4.33 11.14 -12.67
C GLN A 202 -3.51 11.23 -13.96
N VAL A 203 -3.22 12.43 -14.47
CA VAL A 203 -2.39 12.61 -15.66
C VAL A 203 -0.96 12.08 -15.45
N ILE A 204 -0.41 12.18 -14.27
CA ILE A 204 0.92 11.62 -13.94
C ILE A 204 0.82 10.10 -13.86
N ILE A 205 -0.26 9.58 -13.26
CA ILE A 205 -0.50 8.14 -13.17
C ILE A 205 -0.60 7.53 -14.57
N ASP A 206 -1.46 8.06 -15.43
CA ASP A 206 -1.74 7.50 -16.77
C ASP A 206 -0.55 7.66 -17.71
N SER A 207 0.03 8.86 -17.75
CA SER A 207 1.00 9.22 -18.78
C SER A 207 2.43 8.85 -18.44
N PHE A 208 2.76 8.69 -17.16
CA PHE A 208 4.14 8.44 -16.71
C PHE A 208 4.23 7.14 -15.92
N LEU A 209 3.53 7.00 -14.81
CA LEU A 209 3.66 5.87 -13.90
C LEU A 209 3.26 4.56 -14.59
N ALA A 210 2.08 4.52 -15.23
CA ALA A 210 1.55 3.34 -15.88
C ALA A 210 2.23 2.99 -17.20
N SER A 211 2.67 3.98 -17.95
CA SER A 211 3.12 3.81 -19.33
C SER A 211 4.56 4.21 -19.62
N GLY A 212 5.31 4.70 -18.62
CA GLY A 212 6.67 5.17 -18.79
C GLY A 212 7.64 4.10 -19.28
N GLU A 213 7.52 2.86 -18.82
CA GLU A 213 8.33 1.76 -19.29
C GLU A 213 8.05 1.44 -20.78
N SER A 214 6.80 1.30 -21.15
CA SER A 214 6.42 0.96 -22.53
C SER A 214 6.77 2.07 -23.53
N LYS A 215 6.68 3.34 -23.12
CA LYS A 215 6.98 4.48 -24.00
C LYS A 215 8.46 4.83 -24.07
N TRP A 216 9.16 4.76 -22.95
CA TRP A 216 10.51 5.35 -22.82
C TRP A 216 11.52 4.40 -22.19
N GLY A 217 11.13 3.18 -21.80
CA GLY A 217 12.01 2.27 -21.06
C GLY A 217 12.30 2.74 -19.63
N LEU A 218 11.56 3.70 -19.10
CA LEU A 218 11.77 4.23 -17.75
C LEU A 218 11.06 3.35 -16.73
N THR A 219 11.79 2.97 -15.70
CA THR A 219 11.29 2.22 -14.56
C THR A 219 11.58 2.99 -13.28
N SER A 220 10.83 2.72 -12.23
CA SER A 220 11.06 3.35 -10.94
C SER A 220 10.61 2.45 -9.78
N ARG A 221 11.13 2.72 -8.58
CA ARG A 221 10.67 2.11 -7.32
C ARG A 221 9.65 3.00 -6.61
N MET A 222 9.01 3.91 -7.34
CA MET A 222 8.03 4.79 -6.76
C MET A 222 6.89 4.00 -6.11
N THR A 223 6.52 4.42 -4.93
CA THR A 223 5.43 3.83 -4.15
C THR A 223 4.37 4.89 -3.86
N LEU A 224 3.12 4.60 -4.19
CA LEU A 224 1.98 5.41 -3.83
C LEU A 224 1.31 4.78 -2.61
N LEU A 225 1.16 5.54 -1.52
CA LEU A 225 0.35 5.16 -0.36
C LEU A 225 -0.99 5.89 -0.47
N LEU A 226 -2.05 5.12 -0.63
CA LEU A 226 -3.39 5.65 -0.89
C LEU A 226 -4.35 5.19 0.20
N PRO A 227 -4.63 6.04 1.22
CA PRO A 227 -5.60 5.71 2.25
C PRO A 227 -6.96 5.36 1.64
N HIS A 228 -7.46 4.14 1.94
CA HIS A 228 -8.65 3.55 1.36
C HIS A 228 -9.42 2.75 2.40
N GLY A 229 -10.74 2.73 2.29
CA GLY A 229 -11.64 1.96 3.13
C GLY A 229 -12.95 2.70 3.39
N HIS A 230 -14.05 1.95 3.45
CA HIS A 230 -15.39 2.48 3.71
C HIS A 230 -15.64 2.54 5.21
N GLU A 231 -15.66 3.75 5.78
CA GLU A 231 -15.75 3.98 7.23
C GLU A 231 -16.85 5.02 7.59
N GLY A 232 -17.77 5.24 6.68
CA GLY A 232 -18.85 6.22 6.89
C GLY A 232 -18.42 7.69 6.78
N ALA A 233 -17.22 7.94 6.25
CA ALA A 233 -16.68 9.30 6.07
C ALA A 233 -17.19 10.00 4.80
N GLY A 234 -18.04 9.35 4.03
CA GLY A 234 -18.62 9.88 2.80
C GLY A 234 -17.78 9.63 1.53
N PRO A 235 -18.32 10.04 0.36
CA PRO A 235 -17.80 9.65 -0.96
C PRO A 235 -16.38 10.11 -1.26
N GLU A 236 -15.93 11.24 -0.72
CA GLU A 236 -14.62 11.82 -1.02
C GLU A 236 -13.51 11.40 -0.03
N HIS A 237 -13.81 10.47 0.89
CA HIS A 237 -12.89 10.01 1.93
C HIS A 237 -12.98 8.47 2.12
N SER A 238 -13.34 7.74 1.07
CA SER A 238 -13.56 6.29 1.13
C SER A 238 -12.76 5.51 0.09
N SER A 239 -12.63 5.99 -1.14
CA SER A 239 -12.12 5.18 -2.24
C SER A 239 -10.95 5.80 -2.97
N ALA A 240 -9.82 5.11 -2.95
CA ALA A 240 -8.67 5.38 -3.83
C ALA A 240 -8.89 4.88 -5.27
N ARG A 241 -10.08 4.39 -5.62
CA ARG A 241 -10.43 3.91 -6.96
C ARG A 241 -9.55 2.77 -7.44
N ILE A 242 -9.58 1.65 -6.72
CA ILE A 242 -8.83 0.41 -7.03
C ILE A 242 -9.00 0.00 -8.48
N GLU A 243 -10.22 0.09 -9.01
CA GLU A 243 -10.58 -0.24 -10.39
C GLU A 243 -9.77 0.52 -11.44
N ARG A 244 -9.42 1.78 -11.18
CA ARG A 244 -8.63 2.60 -12.11
C ARG A 244 -7.20 2.08 -12.25
N PHE A 245 -6.56 1.77 -11.13
CA PHE A 245 -5.21 1.19 -11.14
C PHE A 245 -5.20 -0.20 -11.76
N LEU A 246 -6.17 -1.04 -11.44
CA LEU A 246 -6.28 -2.38 -12.03
C LEU A 246 -6.56 -2.34 -13.54
N SER A 247 -7.28 -1.33 -14.03
CA SER A 247 -7.51 -1.15 -15.47
C SER A 247 -6.25 -0.69 -16.22
N LEU A 248 -5.33 0.03 -15.55
CA LEU A 248 -4.04 0.47 -16.09
C LEU A 248 -2.95 -0.62 -15.99
N ALA A 249 -3.20 -1.67 -15.21
CA ALA A 249 -2.22 -2.70 -14.92
C ALA A 249 -2.14 -3.74 -16.05
N ALA A 250 -1.04 -3.73 -16.79
CA ALA A 250 -0.78 -4.64 -17.90
C ALA A 250 0.73 -4.89 -18.05
N GLU A 251 1.11 -6.04 -18.61
CA GLU A 251 2.49 -6.37 -18.97
C GLU A 251 3.50 -6.33 -17.80
N GLY A 252 3.01 -6.36 -16.55
CA GLY A 252 3.85 -6.23 -15.35
C GLY A 252 4.38 -4.81 -15.14
N ASN A 253 3.69 -3.78 -15.62
CA ASN A 253 4.10 -2.38 -15.56
C ASN A 253 4.12 -1.80 -14.14
N MET A 254 3.34 -2.33 -13.21
CA MET A 254 3.25 -1.89 -11.83
C MET A 254 2.91 -3.06 -10.89
N ARG A 255 2.92 -2.79 -9.59
CA ARG A 255 2.38 -3.67 -8.54
C ARG A 255 1.22 -2.97 -7.85
N ILE A 256 0.19 -3.73 -7.49
CA ILE A 256 -0.99 -3.20 -6.79
C ILE A 256 -1.26 -4.11 -5.61
N ALA A 257 -1.19 -3.59 -4.40
CA ALA A 257 -1.34 -4.34 -3.16
C ALA A 257 -2.34 -3.67 -2.21
N ASN A 258 -3.02 -4.50 -1.44
CA ASN A 258 -3.92 -4.08 -0.37
C ASN A 258 -3.65 -4.94 0.88
N PRO A 259 -2.51 -4.69 1.57
CA PRO A 259 -2.09 -5.50 2.69
C PRO A 259 -3.04 -5.37 3.88
N SER A 260 -3.19 -6.46 4.64
CA SER A 260 -4.15 -6.54 5.75
C SER A 260 -3.53 -6.52 7.13
N THR A 261 -2.18 -6.59 7.26
CA THR A 261 -1.48 -6.57 8.53
C THR A 261 -0.20 -5.73 8.49
N ALA A 262 0.29 -5.33 9.66
CA ALA A 262 1.54 -4.58 9.79
C ALA A 262 2.75 -5.35 9.24
N ALA A 263 2.82 -6.67 9.44
CA ALA A 263 3.88 -7.51 8.91
C ALA A 263 3.86 -7.56 7.37
N GLN A 264 2.68 -7.74 6.77
CA GLN A 264 2.52 -7.71 5.32
C GLN A 264 2.99 -6.37 4.75
N TYR A 265 2.66 -5.26 5.39
CA TYR A 265 3.09 -3.93 4.97
C TYR A 265 4.61 -3.73 5.13
N PHE A 266 5.19 -4.18 6.24
CA PHE A 266 6.64 -4.18 6.46
C PHE A 266 7.38 -4.92 5.34
N HIS A 267 6.99 -6.15 5.06
CA HIS A 267 7.61 -6.96 4.03
C HIS A 267 7.39 -6.40 2.62
N LEU A 268 6.22 -5.82 2.34
CA LEU A 268 5.93 -5.19 1.06
C LEU A 268 6.85 -4.01 0.77
N LEU A 269 7.08 -3.12 1.74
CA LEU A 269 7.98 -1.96 1.59
C LEU A 269 9.43 -2.42 1.38
N ARG A 270 9.89 -3.38 2.18
CA ARG A 270 11.24 -3.94 2.01
C ARG A 270 11.38 -4.63 0.66
N ARG A 271 10.41 -5.44 0.26
CA ARG A 271 10.38 -6.07 -1.05
C ARG A 271 10.47 -5.05 -2.19
N GLN A 272 9.75 -3.94 -2.10
CA GLN A 272 9.76 -2.88 -3.11
C GLN A 272 11.16 -2.27 -3.31
N ALA A 273 11.90 -2.09 -2.23
CA ALA A 273 13.28 -1.59 -2.30
C ALA A 273 14.27 -2.64 -2.81
N LEU A 274 14.11 -3.91 -2.41
CA LEU A 274 15.12 -4.97 -2.61
C LEU A 274 14.96 -5.74 -3.92
N ILE A 275 13.77 -5.79 -4.50
CA ILE A 275 13.51 -6.58 -5.71
C ILE A 275 14.30 -6.08 -6.92
N LYS A 276 14.82 -7.00 -7.76
CA LYS A 276 15.67 -6.66 -8.93
C LYS A 276 14.96 -5.84 -9.99
N LYS A 277 13.68 -6.11 -10.24
CA LYS A 277 12.90 -5.37 -11.23
C LYS A 277 12.24 -4.16 -10.58
N PRO A 278 12.71 -2.93 -10.77
CA PRO A 278 12.02 -1.75 -10.32
C PRO A 278 10.68 -1.62 -11.08
N ARG A 279 9.61 -1.44 -10.34
CA ARG A 279 8.26 -1.16 -10.86
C ARG A 279 7.55 -0.26 -9.87
N PRO A 280 6.71 0.66 -10.30
CA PRO A 280 5.85 1.40 -9.39
C PRO A 280 4.98 0.46 -8.56
N LEU A 281 4.80 0.81 -7.30
CA LEU A 281 3.93 0.10 -6.37
C LEU A 281 2.79 1.01 -5.92
N VAL A 282 1.57 0.52 -6.01
CA VAL A 282 0.38 1.16 -5.45
C VAL A 282 -0.07 0.36 -4.24
N VAL A 283 -0.12 0.99 -3.07
CA VAL A 283 -0.55 0.38 -1.82
C VAL A 283 -1.82 1.08 -1.35
N PHE A 284 -2.90 0.33 -1.23
CA PHE A 284 -4.09 0.80 -0.54
C PHE A 284 -3.86 0.66 0.95
N THR A 285 -3.66 1.80 1.62
CA THR A 285 -3.35 1.83 3.05
C THR A 285 -4.62 2.02 3.86
N PRO A 286 -4.70 1.44 5.06
CA PRO A 286 -5.89 1.57 5.91
C PRO A 286 -5.98 2.94 6.57
N LYS A 287 -7.15 3.22 7.15
CA LYS A 287 -7.44 4.37 8.02
C LYS A 287 -7.72 3.90 9.45
N GLY A 288 -8.94 3.44 9.75
CA GLY A 288 -9.30 2.92 11.07
C GLY A 288 -8.51 1.69 11.50
N MET A 289 -8.17 0.82 10.55
CA MET A 289 -7.37 -0.39 10.79
C MET A 289 -5.94 -0.09 11.28
N LEU A 290 -5.40 1.13 11.08
CA LEU A 290 -4.08 1.55 11.56
C LEU A 290 -3.84 1.27 13.05
N ARG A 291 -4.91 1.26 13.87
CA ARG A 291 -4.86 1.06 15.32
C ARG A 291 -5.68 -0.14 15.78
N GLN A 292 -6.22 -0.93 14.87
CA GLN A 292 -7.02 -2.10 15.19
C GLN A 292 -6.13 -3.24 15.69
N PRO A 293 -6.38 -3.80 16.89
CA PRO A 293 -5.55 -4.90 17.42
C PRO A 293 -5.45 -6.10 16.48
N ALA A 294 -6.53 -6.43 15.77
CA ALA A 294 -6.58 -7.53 14.81
C ALA A 294 -5.63 -7.33 13.59
N ALA A 295 -5.27 -6.08 13.25
CA ALA A 295 -4.35 -5.76 12.16
C ALA A 295 -2.89 -5.63 12.63
N THR A 296 -2.63 -5.72 13.93
CA THR A 296 -1.26 -5.73 14.46
C THR A 296 -0.56 -7.06 14.17
N SER A 297 0.74 -7.05 14.29
CA SER A 297 1.59 -8.22 14.05
C SER A 297 2.50 -8.49 15.25
N THR A 298 3.12 -9.67 15.27
CA THR A 298 4.23 -9.93 16.20
C THR A 298 5.55 -9.51 15.57
N LEU A 299 6.54 -9.26 16.40
CA LEU A 299 7.88 -8.92 15.91
C LEU A 299 8.53 -10.10 15.18
N GLU A 300 8.23 -11.35 15.57
CA GLU A 300 8.66 -12.55 14.87
C GLU A 300 8.16 -12.62 13.42
N GLN A 301 6.93 -12.17 13.16
CA GLN A 301 6.41 -12.11 11.79
C GLN A 301 7.21 -11.16 10.87
N LEU A 302 8.06 -10.30 11.43
CA LEU A 302 8.97 -9.45 10.68
C LEU A 302 10.35 -10.08 10.48
N THR A 303 10.65 -11.20 11.16
CA THR A 303 11.99 -11.80 11.12
C THR A 303 12.14 -12.89 10.07
N ASP A 304 11.22 -13.82 10.02
CA ASP A 304 11.34 -15.08 9.28
C ASP A 304 10.19 -15.26 8.27
N SER A 305 9.73 -14.17 7.69
CA SER A 305 8.64 -14.16 6.74
C SER A 305 8.97 -13.29 5.53
N HIS A 306 8.04 -13.22 4.61
CA HIS A 306 8.10 -12.39 3.41
C HIS A 306 6.70 -11.83 3.12
N PHE A 307 6.59 -10.97 2.11
CA PHE A 307 5.29 -10.53 1.63
C PHE A 307 4.55 -11.69 0.94
N HIS A 308 3.48 -12.17 1.56
CA HIS A 308 2.60 -13.18 1.00
C HIS A 308 1.61 -12.52 0.03
N PHE A 309 1.47 -13.07 -1.16
CA PHE A 309 0.53 -12.55 -2.17
C PHE A 309 -0.91 -12.90 -1.85
N ILE A 310 -1.08 -14.02 -1.17
CA ILE A 310 -2.35 -14.49 -0.63
C ILE A 310 -2.12 -15.00 0.79
N LEU A 311 -3.14 -14.91 1.61
CA LEU A 311 -3.19 -15.50 2.94
C LEU A 311 -4.47 -16.32 3.07
N ASP A 312 -4.31 -17.61 3.28
CA ASP A 312 -5.44 -18.51 3.49
C ASP A 312 -6.08 -18.29 4.88
N ASP A 313 -7.22 -18.88 5.10
CA ASP A 313 -7.92 -18.83 6.38
C ASP A 313 -7.20 -19.72 7.43
N PRO A 314 -6.55 -19.11 8.45
CA PRO A 314 -5.86 -19.90 9.46
C PRO A 314 -6.81 -20.79 10.28
N SER A 315 -8.07 -20.37 10.45
CA SER A 315 -9.08 -21.14 11.19
C SER A 315 -9.63 -22.34 10.41
N ALA A 316 -9.46 -22.36 9.09
CA ALA A 316 -9.92 -23.43 8.24
C ALA A 316 -8.94 -24.61 8.13
N THR A 317 -7.73 -24.51 8.67
CA THR A 317 -6.67 -25.51 8.51
C THR A 317 -7.11 -26.92 8.93
N GLU A 318 -7.82 -27.05 10.05
CA GLU A 318 -8.29 -28.34 10.59
C GLU A 318 -9.68 -28.74 10.09
N ARG A 319 -10.39 -27.85 9.38
CA ARG A 319 -11.76 -28.06 8.92
C ARG A 319 -11.94 -27.93 7.41
N ARG A 320 -10.87 -28.04 6.62
CA ARG A 320 -10.90 -27.88 5.14
C ARG A 320 -11.96 -28.71 4.46
N ASP A 321 -12.19 -29.92 4.96
CA ASP A 321 -13.20 -30.84 4.41
C ASP A 321 -14.65 -30.42 4.74
N LYS A 322 -14.85 -29.49 5.67
CA LYS A 322 -16.19 -28.94 5.97
C LYS A 322 -16.51 -27.69 5.15
N VAL A 323 -15.50 -27.09 4.53
CA VAL A 323 -15.66 -25.81 3.82
C VAL A 323 -16.40 -26.03 2.50
N GLU A 324 -17.52 -25.35 2.36
CA GLU A 324 -18.36 -25.33 1.17
C GLU A 324 -18.34 -23.99 0.44
N ARG A 325 -18.04 -22.88 1.18
CA ARG A 325 -17.83 -21.55 0.61
C ARG A 325 -16.43 -21.04 0.93
N LEU A 326 -15.73 -20.55 -0.09
CA LEU A 326 -14.49 -19.79 0.07
C LEU A 326 -14.74 -18.30 -0.24
N VAL A 327 -14.66 -17.47 0.77
CA VAL A 327 -14.64 -16.00 0.64
C VAL A 327 -13.24 -15.56 0.26
N LEU A 328 -13.12 -14.85 -0.86
CA LEU A 328 -11.92 -14.13 -1.27
C LEU A 328 -12.16 -12.63 -1.09
N CYS A 329 -11.31 -11.96 -0.35
CA CYS A 329 -11.42 -10.53 -0.10
C CYS A 329 -10.04 -9.85 -0.08
N SER A 330 -9.99 -8.55 0.15
CA SER A 330 -8.75 -7.79 0.22
C SER A 330 -8.88 -6.62 1.21
N GLY A 331 -7.82 -6.37 1.99
CA GLY A 331 -7.76 -5.24 2.90
C GLY A 331 -8.72 -5.35 4.10
N ARG A 332 -9.33 -4.24 4.47
CA ARG A 332 -10.07 -4.08 5.71
C ARG A 332 -11.24 -5.04 5.88
N ILE A 333 -12.01 -5.31 4.82
CA ILE A 333 -13.23 -6.13 4.91
C ILE A 333 -12.95 -7.53 5.50
N TYR A 334 -11.73 -8.04 5.36
CA TYR A 334 -11.31 -9.25 6.04
C TYR A 334 -11.53 -9.17 7.55
N HIS A 335 -11.05 -8.10 8.18
CA HIS A 335 -11.15 -7.93 9.63
C HIS A 335 -12.60 -7.73 10.11
N ASP A 336 -13.43 -7.12 9.28
CA ASP A 336 -14.85 -6.95 9.60
C ASP A 336 -15.59 -8.31 9.53
N ILE A 337 -15.21 -9.19 8.59
CA ILE A 337 -15.77 -10.55 8.48
C ILE A 337 -15.23 -11.44 9.59
N ASP A 338 -13.93 -11.48 9.79
CA ASP A 338 -13.26 -12.36 10.76
C ASP A 338 -13.58 -11.99 12.21
N GLY A 339 -13.79 -10.69 12.49
CA GLY A 339 -14.20 -10.16 13.80
C GLY A 339 -15.70 -10.17 14.04
N SER A 340 -16.52 -10.71 13.14
CA SER A 340 -17.97 -10.79 13.30
C SER A 340 -18.38 -11.89 14.30
N ASP A 341 -19.37 -11.62 15.12
CA ASP A 341 -19.92 -12.59 16.06
C ASP A 341 -20.40 -13.89 15.36
N GLN A 342 -20.87 -13.79 14.10
CA GLN A 342 -21.29 -14.92 13.29
C GLN A 342 -20.13 -15.79 12.76
N ARG A 343 -18.90 -15.29 12.88
CA ARG A 343 -17.71 -15.99 12.34
C ARG A 343 -17.54 -17.40 12.96
N ALA A 344 -17.79 -17.51 14.25
CA ALA A 344 -17.66 -18.78 14.99
C ALA A 344 -18.71 -19.84 14.57
N GLU A 345 -19.87 -19.39 14.09
CA GLU A 345 -20.96 -20.27 13.65
C GLU A 345 -20.80 -20.71 12.17
N ALA A 346 -20.00 -20.01 11.39
CA ALA A 346 -19.80 -20.26 9.97
C ALA A 346 -18.69 -21.30 9.70
N GLU A 347 -18.82 -22.52 10.26
CA GLU A 347 -17.82 -23.59 10.11
C GLU A 347 -17.60 -24.04 8.65
N ASN A 348 -18.59 -23.89 7.80
CA ASN A 348 -18.53 -24.25 6.37
C ASN A 348 -18.02 -23.10 5.48
N VAL A 349 -17.55 -22.00 6.06
CA VAL A 349 -17.01 -20.84 5.33
C VAL A 349 -15.54 -20.63 5.68
N ALA A 350 -14.68 -20.56 4.68
CA ALA A 350 -13.29 -20.10 4.81
C ALA A 350 -13.17 -18.65 4.28
N VAL A 351 -12.27 -17.85 4.88
CA VAL A 351 -12.04 -16.45 4.50
C VAL A 351 -10.58 -16.23 4.21
N ALA A 352 -10.22 -16.11 2.94
CA ALA A 352 -8.87 -15.89 2.47
C ALA A 352 -8.67 -14.48 1.91
N ARG A 353 -7.43 -13.99 1.98
CA ARG A 353 -7.05 -12.62 1.58
C ARG A 353 -6.16 -12.63 0.35
N ILE A 354 -6.49 -11.78 -0.62
CA ILE A 354 -5.63 -11.46 -1.75
C ILE A 354 -4.90 -10.15 -1.41
N GLU A 355 -3.65 -10.26 -1.00
CA GLU A 355 -2.81 -9.12 -0.58
C GLU A 355 -2.19 -8.41 -1.78
N LEU A 356 -1.82 -9.17 -2.85
CA LEU A 356 -1.33 -8.63 -4.12
C LEU A 356 -2.41 -8.77 -5.20
N LEU A 357 -3.03 -7.66 -5.57
CA LEU A 357 -4.07 -7.63 -6.60
C LEU A 357 -3.48 -7.72 -8.01
N TYR A 358 -2.26 -7.19 -8.20
CA TYR A 358 -1.52 -7.28 -9.44
C TYR A 358 0.01 -7.20 -9.19
N PRO A 359 0.84 -8.06 -9.83
CA PRO A 359 0.47 -9.19 -10.70
C PRO A 359 -0.40 -10.24 -9.97
N PHE A 360 -1.25 -10.92 -10.72
CA PHE A 360 -2.19 -11.87 -10.16
C PHE A 360 -1.53 -13.25 -9.92
N ALA A 361 -1.52 -13.70 -8.68
CA ALA A 361 -0.88 -14.95 -8.23
C ALA A 361 -1.75 -16.19 -8.56
N ARG A 362 -1.95 -16.44 -9.86
CA ARG A 362 -2.87 -17.47 -10.39
C ARG A 362 -2.64 -18.84 -9.77
N ASP A 363 -1.41 -19.32 -9.78
CA ASP A 363 -1.07 -20.68 -9.36
C ASP A 363 -1.35 -20.89 -7.87
N GLN A 364 -0.93 -19.94 -7.02
CA GLN A 364 -1.17 -19.99 -5.58
C GLN A 364 -2.67 -19.95 -5.24
N ILE A 365 -3.45 -19.14 -5.97
CA ILE A 365 -4.90 -19.05 -5.77
C ILE A 365 -5.56 -20.36 -6.24
N SER A 366 -5.13 -20.92 -7.37
CA SER A 366 -5.63 -22.20 -7.85
C SER A 366 -5.34 -23.35 -6.87
N GLU A 367 -4.13 -23.42 -6.33
CA GLU A 367 -3.73 -24.40 -5.32
C GLU A 367 -4.56 -24.26 -4.04
N MET A 368 -4.79 -23.03 -3.58
CA MET A 368 -5.63 -22.77 -2.41
C MET A 368 -7.08 -23.22 -2.64
N ILE A 369 -7.69 -22.85 -3.78
CA ILE A 369 -9.06 -23.29 -4.14
C ILE A 369 -9.13 -24.82 -4.19
N ALA A 370 -8.18 -25.49 -4.84
CA ALA A 370 -8.14 -26.94 -4.98
C ALA A 370 -7.94 -27.66 -3.63
N SER A 371 -7.42 -26.99 -2.61
CA SER A 371 -7.24 -27.56 -1.27
C SER A 371 -8.56 -27.76 -0.50
N TYR A 372 -9.65 -27.11 -0.92
CA TYR A 372 -11.00 -27.22 -0.34
C TYR A 372 -11.85 -28.18 -1.16
N LYS A 373 -11.84 -29.48 -0.81
CA LYS A 373 -12.41 -30.56 -1.64
C LYS A 373 -13.93 -30.55 -1.78
N ASN A 374 -14.64 -29.99 -0.81
CA ASN A 374 -16.11 -29.95 -0.77
C ASN A 374 -16.66 -28.56 -1.15
N LEU A 375 -15.82 -27.75 -1.80
CA LEU A 375 -16.18 -26.39 -2.20
C LEU A 375 -17.33 -26.42 -3.20
N LYS A 376 -18.37 -25.63 -2.93
CA LYS A 376 -19.53 -25.39 -3.80
C LYS A 376 -19.49 -24.01 -4.43
N GLU A 377 -18.89 -23.05 -3.71
CA GLU A 377 -18.93 -21.65 -4.09
C GLU A 377 -17.64 -20.92 -3.70
N VAL A 378 -17.15 -20.07 -4.60
CA VAL A 378 -16.17 -19.01 -4.33
C VAL A 378 -16.88 -17.67 -4.42
N VAL A 379 -16.73 -16.82 -3.43
CA VAL A 379 -17.35 -15.50 -3.40
C VAL A 379 -16.28 -14.44 -3.29
N TRP A 380 -16.28 -13.47 -4.22
CA TRP A 380 -15.49 -12.25 -4.05
C TRP A 380 -16.26 -11.28 -3.18
N VAL A 381 -15.66 -10.87 -2.05
CA VAL A 381 -16.26 -9.91 -1.11
C VAL A 381 -15.45 -8.62 -1.09
N GLN A 382 -16.09 -7.50 -1.30
CA GLN A 382 -15.47 -6.16 -1.24
C GLN A 382 -16.42 -5.13 -0.64
N GLU A 383 -15.87 -4.01 -0.15
CA GLU A 383 -16.65 -2.89 0.39
C GLU A 383 -17.23 -2.01 -0.73
N GLU A 384 -16.56 -1.91 -1.85
CA GLU A 384 -16.87 -1.04 -2.97
C GLU A 384 -18.14 -1.50 -3.72
N PRO A 385 -18.79 -0.59 -4.45
CA PRO A 385 -19.85 -0.94 -5.40
C PRO A 385 -19.37 -1.95 -6.47
N SER A 386 -20.29 -2.73 -7.01
CA SER A 386 -19.99 -3.79 -8.00
C SER A 386 -19.31 -3.30 -9.28
N ASN A 387 -19.52 -2.04 -9.67
CA ASN A 387 -18.85 -1.39 -10.78
C ASN A 387 -17.51 -0.75 -10.43
N MET A 388 -17.10 -0.80 -9.16
CA MET A 388 -15.86 -0.26 -8.62
C MET A 388 -15.04 -1.34 -7.89
N GLY A 389 -13.90 -0.96 -7.32
CA GLY A 389 -13.05 -1.91 -6.62
C GLY A 389 -12.39 -2.94 -7.53
N ALA A 390 -12.11 -4.11 -6.99
CA ALA A 390 -11.38 -5.15 -7.71
C ALA A 390 -12.26 -6.13 -8.49
N TRP A 391 -13.57 -6.18 -8.24
CA TRP A 391 -14.46 -7.23 -8.75
C TRP A 391 -14.39 -7.43 -10.25
N SER A 392 -14.49 -6.38 -11.06
CA SER A 392 -14.53 -6.50 -12.53
C SER A 392 -13.29 -7.21 -13.10
N VAL A 393 -12.12 -6.97 -12.51
CA VAL A 393 -10.86 -7.60 -12.91
C VAL A 393 -10.72 -8.99 -12.30
N MET A 394 -11.06 -9.16 -11.03
CA MET A 394 -10.97 -10.44 -10.32
C MET A 394 -11.94 -11.45 -10.90
N ARG A 395 -13.19 -11.07 -11.20
CA ARG A 395 -14.18 -11.95 -11.84
C ARG A 395 -13.63 -12.62 -13.09
N ARG A 396 -13.04 -11.85 -14.01
CA ARG A 396 -12.49 -12.39 -15.25
C ARG A 396 -11.38 -13.39 -15.02
N ARG A 397 -10.55 -13.16 -14.00
CA ARG A 397 -9.41 -14.04 -13.68
C ARG A 397 -9.81 -15.28 -12.89
N LEU A 398 -10.74 -15.13 -11.96
CA LEU A 398 -11.22 -16.20 -11.11
C LEU A 398 -12.08 -17.20 -11.88
N ILE A 399 -13.00 -16.73 -12.76
CA ILE A 399 -13.89 -17.62 -13.51
C ILE A 399 -13.13 -18.65 -14.36
N GLU A 400 -11.93 -18.28 -14.85
CA GLU A 400 -11.06 -19.20 -15.62
C GLU A 400 -10.41 -20.30 -14.76
N MET A 401 -10.54 -20.23 -13.43
CA MET A 401 -9.89 -21.10 -12.47
C MET A 401 -10.88 -21.92 -11.64
N MET A 402 -12.18 -21.69 -11.81
CA MET A 402 -13.19 -22.40 -11.05
C MET A 402 -13.18 -23.90 -11.39
N PRO A 403 -13.13 -24.79 -10.37
CA PRO A 403 -13.34 -26.20 -10.59
C PRO A 403 -14.75 -26.50 -11.11
N ASP A 404 -14.91 -27.64 -11.77
CA ASP A 404 -16.22 -28.09 -12.25
C ASP A 404 -17.23 -28.18 -11.09
N GLY A 405 -18.39 -27.56 -11.28
CA GLY A 405 -19.46 -27.54 -10.27
C GLY A 405 -19.32 -26.48 -9.18
N VAL A 406 -18.23 -25.71 -9.16
CA VAL A 406 -18.04 -24.60 -8.22
C VAL A 406 -18.50 -23.31 -8.86
N THR A 407 -19.38 -22.56 -8.17
CA THR A 407 -19.86 -21.26 -8.65
C THR A 407 -18.94 -20.11 -8.20
N LEU A 408 -18.93 -19.01 -8.98
CA LEU A 408 -18.28 -17.77 -8.59
C LEU A 408 -19.32 -16.67 -8.46
N ASP A 409 -19.41 -16.06 -7.31
CA ASP A 409 -20.37 -14.98 -7.02
C ASP A 409 -19.69 -13.76 -6.40
N TYR A 410 -20.48 -12.71 -6.17
CA TYR A 410 -20.08 -11.40 -5.65
C TYR A 410 -20.94 -10.98 -4.46
N ILE A 411 -20.29 -10.49 -3.42
CA ILE A 411 -20.92 -9.83 -2.29
C ILE A 411 -20.24 -8.47 -2.08
N GLY A 412 -21.03 -7.41 -2.10
CA GLY A 412 -20.57 -6.04 -1.92
C GLY A 412 -21.73 -5.07 -2.09
N ARG A 413 -21.43 -3.79 -2.22
CA ARG A 413 -22.43 -2.77 -2.52
C ARG A 413 -22.97 -2.96 -3.93
N PRO A 414 -24.26 -2.66 -4.18
CA PRO A 414 -24.80 -2.68 -5.55
C PRO A 414 -24.10 -1.61 -6.40
N GLU A 415 -24.29 -1.70 -7.71
CA GLU A 415 -23.80 -0.69 -8.67
C GLU A 415 -24.23 0.71 -8.28
N ARG A 416 -23.27 1.65 -8.21
CA ARG A 416 -23.49 3.03 -7.80
C ARG A 416 -22.60 3.99 -8.61
N ALA A 417 -23.08 5.23 -8.80
CA ALA A 417 -22.28 6.31 -9.34
C ALA A 417 -21.33 6.90 -8.28
N SER A 418 -21.79 6.96 -7.02
CA SER A 418 -20.98 7.38 -5.88
C SER A 418 -20.20 6.18 -5.31
N PRO A 419 -18.95 6.37 -4.87
CA PRO A 419 -18.16 5.27 -4.28
C PRO A 419 -18.68 4.77 -2.93
N SER A 420 -19.38 5.63 -2.17
CA SER A 420 -19.92 5.27 -0.85
C SER A 420 -21.20 6.01 -0.53
N GLU A 421 -21.84 5.61 0.57
CA GLU A 421 -23.00 6.29 1.14
C GLU A 421 -22.62 7.66 1.70
N GLY A 422 -23.54 8.63 1.60
CA GLY A 422 -23.40 9.96 2.19
C GLY A 422 -23.79 10.02 3.67
N TYR A 423 -24.35 8.94 4.24
CA TYR A 423 -24.83 8.87 5.62
C TYR A 423 -24.19 7.71 6.37
N SER A 424 -23.69 7.96 7.57
CA SER A 424 -23.06 6.95 8.42
C SER A 424 -23.97 5.77 8.78
N VAL A 425 -25.26 6.04 8.99
CA VAL A 425 -26.25 4.98 9.30
C VAL A 425 -26.41 4.02 8.12
N ALA A 426 -26.51 4.55 6.89
CA ALA A 426 -26.60 3.71 5.70
C ALA A 426 -25.31 2.90 5.48
N HIS A 427 -24.15 3.49 5.76
CA HIS A 427 -22.89 2.77 5.74
C HIS A 427 -22.87 1.58 6.70
N VAL A 428 -23.27 1.78 7.96
CA VAL A 428 -23.30 0.70 8.97
C VAL A 428 -24.21 -0.44 8.51
N GLN A 429 -25.40 -0.13 8.00
CA GLN A 429 -26.36 -1.14 7.51
C GLN A 429 -25.78 -1.94 6.33
N GLU A 430 -25.17 -1.27 5.34
CA GLU A 430 -24.57 -1.93 4.19
C GLU A 430 -23.35 -2.78 4.60
N GLN A 431 -22.50 -2.28 5.49
CA GLN A 431 -21.34 -3.03 5.98
C GLN A 431 -21.77 -4.32 6.70
N GLN A 432 -22.77 -4.22 7.59
CA GLN A 432 -23.34 -5.39 8.27
C GLN A 432 -23.96 -6.38 7.28
N ARG A 433 -24.71 -5.90 6.28
CA ARG A 433 -25.28 -6.76 5.24
C ARG A 433 -24.21 -7.53 4.50
N ILE A 434 -23.11 -6.87 4.10
CA ILE A 434 -21.98 -7.50 3.39
C ILE A 434 -21.36 -8.59 4.26
N VAL A 435 -21.04 -8.29 5.52
CA VAL A 435 -20.42 -9.22 6.46
C VAL A 435 -21.32 -10.44 6.69
N LEU A 436 -22.61 -10.24 6.97
CA LEU A 436 -23.57 -11.32 7.18
C LEU A 436 -23.73 -12.19 5.93
N SER A 437 -23.87 -11.56 4.76
CA SER A 437 -23.99 -12.30 3.49
C SER A 437 -22.75 -13.14 3.18
N ALA A 438 -21.56 -12.68 3.55
CA ALA A 438 -20.31 -13.42 3.36
C ALA A 438 -20.29 -14.71 4.18
N LEU A 439 -20.83 -14.69 5.41
CA LEU A 439 -20.83 -15.79 6.37
C LEU A 439 -22.05 -16.72 6.28
N THR A 440 -23.09 -16.35 5.50
CA THR A 440 -24.34 -17.12 5.40
C THR A 440 -24.53 -17.62 3.96
N PRO A 441 -24.02 -18.80 3.60
CA PRO A 441 -24.28 -19.42 2.29
C PRO A 441 -25.75 -19.78 2.12
N ASN A 442 -26.28 -19.58 0.92
CA ASN A 442 -27.65 -19.89 0.54
C ASN A 442 -27.67 -21.02 -0.52
N PHE A 443 -27.22 -22.20 -0.20
CA PHE A 443 -27.37 -23.39 -1.06
C PHE A 443 -28.22 -24.48 -0.47
#